data_f331219cb35618854d8e67420d905316
#
_entry.id   f331219cb35618854d8e67420d905316
#
_cell.length_a   1.000
_cell.length_b   1.000
_cell.length_c   1.000
_cell.angle_alpha   90.00
_cell.angle_beta   90.00
_cell.angle_gamma   90.00
#
_symmetry.space_group_name_H-M   'P 1'
#
loop_
_entity.id
_entity.type
_entity.pdbx_description
1 polymer ?
#
loop_
_entity_poly.entity_id
_entity_poly.type
_entity_poly.pdbx_seq_one_letter_code
_entity_poly.pdbx_strand_id
1 'polypeptide(L)'
;MACKFSRCLTILVLLSSLSSSAALSQVPPSGQRFGIVLSGDPFKWEQNLNELGQKGWDAVMAQQPAVSGLVLHIVIFTRTPTIQSVDYKVVVAEFLGEGDATSLEHARSQLEIQANAYGQNGWILLQALTGKRAGGKSFIALILKKPIS
;
A
#
# COMPACT_ATOMS: atom_id res chain seq x y z
N MET A 1 -1.65 -38.36 -8.21
CA MET A 1 -1.20 -37.00 -7.76
C MET A 1 -2.16 -35.98 -8.36
N ALA A 2 -3.19 -35.56 -7.62
CA ALA A 2 -4.17 -34.57 -8.07
C ALA A 2 -3.73 -33.20 -7.57
N CYS A 3 -3.37 -32.34 -8.52
CA CYS A 3 -2.84 -31.01 -8.26
C CYS A 3 -3.92 -30.05 -7.79
N LYS A 4 -3.71 -29.42 -6.64
CA LYS A 4 -4.59 -28.41 -6.03
C LYS A 4 -4.55 -27.05 -6.79
N PHE A 5 -4.94 -27.04 -8.06
CA PHE A 5 -4.94 -25.81 -8.90
C PHE A 5 -6.20 -24.95 -8.76
N SER A 6 -7.22 -25.43 -8.02
CA SER A 6 -8.54 -24.76 -7.99
C SER A 6 -8.60 -23.49 -7.13
N ARG A 7 -7.66 -23.27 -6.21
CA ARG A 7 -7.74 -22.10 -5.31
C ARG A 7 -7.03 -20.83 -5.84
N CYS A 8 -6.06 -20.98 -6.74
CA CYS A 8 -5.39 -19.81 -7.35
C CYS A 8 -6.24 -19.10 -8.42
N LEU A 9 -7.13 -19.84 -9.09
CA LEU A 9 -7.95 -19.30 -10.18
C LEU A 9 -9.03 -18.33 -9.67
N THR A 10 -9.54 -18.55 -8.47
CA THR A 10 -10.59 -17.71 -7.88
C THR A 10 -10.09 -16.31 -7.48
N ILE A 11 -8.81 -16.19 -7.09
CA ILE A 11 -8.21 -14.89 -6.73
C ILE A 11 -7.92 -14.06 -7.98
N LEU A 12 -7.54 -14.71 -9.08
CA LEU A 12 -7.24 -14.03 -10.35
C LEU A 12 -8.50 -13.46 -11.01
N VAL A 13 -9.65 -14.12 -10.87
CA VAL A 13 -10.94 -13.67 -11.43
C VAL A 13 -11.46 -12.43 -10.68
N LEU A 14 -11.21 -12.30 -9.38
CA LEU A 14 -11.58 -11.10 -8.62
C LEU A 14 -10.71 -9.87 -8.96
N LEU A 15 -9.48 -10.06 -9.40
CA LEU A 15 -8.60 -8.99 -9.85
C LEU A 15 -8.92 -8.49 -11.27
N SER A 16 -9.47 -9.34 -12.13
CA SER A 16 -9.83 -8.95 -13.51
C SER A 16 -11.15 -8.16 -13.60
N SER A 17 -12.01 -8.21 -12.59
CA SER A 17 -13.27 -7.44 -12.56
C SER A 17 -13.09 -5.98 -12.14
N LEU A 18 -11.90 -5.59 -11.69
CA LEU A 18 -11.57 -4.20 -11.30
C LEU A 18 -11.22 -3.28 -12.48
N SER A 19 -11.13 -3.82 -13.70
CA SER A 19 -10.80 -3.03 -14.91
C SER A 19 -11.99 -2.26 -15.51
N SER A 20 -13.19 -2.40 -14.96
CA SER A 20 -14.38 -1.67 -15.42
C SER A 20 -14.64 -0.46 -14.51
N SER A 21 -14.33 0.71 -14.99
CA SER A 21 -14.58 2.01 -14.32
C SER A 21 -16.06 2.23 -13.89
N ALA A 22 -16.99 1.44 -14.40
CA ALA A 22 -18.40 1.48 -14.05
C ALA A 22 -18.74 0.77 -12.71
N ALA A 23 -17.90 -0.15 -12.25
CA ALA A 23 -18.16 -0.89 -11.00
C ALA A 23 -17.83 -0.09 -9.72
N LEU A 24 -17.12 1.03 -9.84
CA LEU A 24 -16.71 1.86 -8.70
C LEU A 24 -17.76 2.88 -8.25
N SER A 25 -18.88 3.00 -8.95
CA SER A 25 -19.96 3.96 -8.58
C SER A 25 -20.96 3.40 -7.55
N GLN A 26 -20.96 2.09 -7.30
CA GLN A 26 -21.80 1.52 -6.24
C GLN A 26 -21.06 1.58 -4.92
N VAL A 27 -21.64 2.27 -3.95
CA VAL A 27 -21.20 2.30 -2.55
C VAL A 27 -21.34 0.88 -1.99
N PRO A 28 -20.24 0.14 -1.75
CA PRO A 28 -20.36 -1.21 -1.22
C PRO A 28 -20.90 -1.19 0.21
N PRO A 29 -21.63 -2.22 0.64
CA PRO A 29 -22.15 -2.32 1.99
C PRO A 29 -21.03 -2.27 3.04
N SER A 30 -21.35 -1.74 4.22
CA SER A 30 -20.43 -1.68 5.36
C SER A 30 -19.87 -3.07 5.69
N GLY A 31 -18.56 -3.15 5.92
CA GLY A 31 -17.87 -4.41 6.23
C GLY A 31 -17.23 -5.12 5.04
N GLN A 32 -17.39 -4.63 3.81
CA GLN A 32 -16.62 -5.16 2.68
C GLN A 32 -15.14 -4.86 2.81
N ARG A 33 -14.34 -5.85 2.42
CA ARG A 33 -12.88 -5.73 2.32
C ARG A 33 -12.43 -6.06 0.91
N PHE A 34 -11.46 -5.32 0.41
CA PHE A 34 -10.79 -5.65 -0.84
C PHE A 34 -9.30 -5.30 -0.75
N GLY A 35 -8.49 -5.91 -1.61
CA GLY A 35 -7.07 -5.63 -1.70
C GLY A 35 -6.71 -5.06 -3.07
N ILE A 36 -5.75 -4.15 -3.09
CA ILE A 36 -5.10 -3.68 -4.32
C ILE A 36 -3.63 -4.04 -4.30
N VAL A 37 -3.09 -4.33 -5.48
CA VAL A 37 -1.65 -4.47 -5.67
C VAL A 37 -1.10 -3.11 -6.09
N LEU A 38 -0.15 -2.59 -5.30
CA LEU A 38 0.54 -1.35 -5.62
C LEU A 38 1.56 -1.59 -6.75
N SER A 39 1.77 -0.58 -7.57
CA SER A 39 2.78 -0.60 -8.63
C SER A 39 4.20 -0.76 -8.05
N GLY A 40 5.16 -1.16 -8.88
CA GLY A 40 6.56 -1.24 -8.49
C GLY A 40 7.23 0.12 -8.22
N ASP A 41 6.54 1.23 -8.48
CA ASP A 41 7.03 2.58 -8.24
C ASP A 41 6.33 3.20 -7.00
N PRO A 42 7.01 3.29 -5.85
CA PRO A 42 6.40 3.78 -4.60
C PRO A 42 5.97 5.25 -4.65
N PHE A 43 6.52 6.05 -5.56
CA PHE A 43 6.14 7.45 -5.72
C PHE A 43 4.74 7.64 -6.33
N LYS A 44 4.17 6.59 -6.91
CA LYS A 44 2.79 6.59 -7.44
C LYS A 44 1.76 6.08 -6.44
N TRP A 45 2.19 5.50 -5.32
CA TRP A 45 1.28 4.87 -4.37
C TRP A 45 0.36 5.88 -3.69
N GLU A 46 0.89 7.05 -3.33
CA GLU A 46 0.13 8.10 -2.64
C GLU A 46 -1.13 8.51 -3.42
N GLN A 47 -0.99 8.73 -4.73
CA GLN A 47 -2.12 9.07 -5.58
C GLN A 47 -3.18 7.96 -5.57
N ASN A 48 -2.77 6.71 -5.80
CA ASN A 48 -3.68 5.57 -5.85
C ASN A 48 -4.43 5.36 -4.52
N LEU A 49 -3.72 5.52 -3.39
CA LEU A 49 -4.31 5.39 -2.06
C LEU A 49 -5.31 6.53 -1.78
N ASN A 50 -4.97 7.77 -2.14
CA ASN A 50 -5.85 8.92 -1.94
C ASN A 50 -7.11 8.85 -2.79
N GLU A 51 -7.06 8.32 -4.01
CA GLU A 51 -8.25 8.10 -4.83
C GLU A 51 -9.27 7.17 -4.15
N LEU A 52 -8.79 6.18 -3.39
CA LEU A 52 -9.64 5.30 -2.59
C LEU A 52 -10.06 5.95 -1.28
N GLY A 53 -9.15 6.64 -0.61
CA GLY A 53 -9.43 7.34 0.64
C GLY A 53 -10.54 8.38 0.50
N GLN A 54 -10.53 9.15 -0.58
CA GLN A 54 -11.59 10.13 -0.89
C GLN A 54 -12.98 9.50 -1.08
N LYS A 55 -13.03 8.21 -1.41
CA LYS A 55 -14.27 7.43 -1.51
C LYS A 55 -14.67 6.77 -0.19
N GLY A 56 -14.00 7.08 0.92
CA GLY A 56 -14.26 6.53 2.24
C GLY A 56 -13.68 5.13 2.48
N TRP A 57 -12.69 4.71 1.69
CA TRP A 57 -11.99 3.47 1.92
C TRP A 57 -10.81 3.67 2.87
N ASP A 58 -10.81 2.93 3.98
CA ASP A 58 -9.76 2.94 4.99
C ASP A 58 -8.83 1.74 4.82
N ALA A 59 -7.55 2.00 4.59
CA ALA A 59 -6.53 0.98 4.58
C ALA A 59 -6.28 0.46 6.00
N VAL A 60 -6.51 -0.83 6.20
CA VAL A 60 -6.37 -1.47 7.51
C VAL A 60 -5.09 -2.28 7.63
N MET A 61 -4.51 -2.67 6.51
CA MET A 61 -3.30 -3.48 6.49
C MET A 61 -2.56 -3.30 5.17
N ALA A 62 -1.23 -3.35 5.22
CA ALA A 62 -0.42 -3.57 4.03
C ALA A 62 0.43 -4.83 4.22
N GLN A 63 0.64 -5.58 3.15
CA GLN A 63 1.37 -6.84 3.15
C GLN A 63 2.38 -6.86 2.01
N GLN A 64 3.44 -7.63 2.21
CA GLN A 64 4.54 -7.78 1.25
C GLN A 64 4.83 -9.26 1.00
N PRO A 65 3.89 -10.00 0.39
CA PRO A 65 4.13 -11.41 0.08
C PRO A 65 5.15 -11.56 -1.05
N ALA A 66 6.00 -12.55 -0.93
CA ALA A 66 6.88 -13.01 -2.01
C ALA A 66 6.19 -14.14 -2.75
N VAL A 67 6.01 -13.99 -4.06
CA VAL A 67 5.41 -15.01 -4.94
C VAL A 67 6.35 -15.26 -6.10
N SER A 68 6.89 -16.46 -6.20
CA SER A 68 7.81 -16.85 -7.30
C SER A 68 8.99 -15.89 -7.48
N GLY A 69 9.56 -15.38 -6.38
CA GLY A 69 10.68 -14.44 -6.41
C GLY A 69 10.29 -12.96 -6.66
N LEU A 70 9.02 -12.69 -6.89
CA LEU A 70 8.48 -11.34 -6.98
C LEU A 70 7.92 -10.90 -5.62
N VAL A 71 8.26 -9.69 -5.22
CA VAL A 71 7.69 -9.05 -4.04
C VAL A 71 6.48 -8.23 -4.49
N LEU A 72 5.30 -8.58 -3.98
CA LEU A 72 4.08 -7.83 -4.22
C LEU A 72 3.80 -6.92 -3.02
N HIS A 73 3.31 -5.72 -3.30
CA HIS A 73 2.86 -4.80 -2.26
C HIS A 73 1.34 -4.73 -2.34
N ILE A 74 0.66 -5.27 -1.33
CA ILE A 74 -0.81 -5.37 -1.29
C ILE A 74 -1.32 -4.53 -0.14
N VAL A 75 -2.28 -3.65 -0.40
CA VAL A 75 -3.00 -2.88 0.63
C VAL A 75 -4.43 -3.37 0.69
N ILE A 76 -4.88 -3.68 1.91
CA ILE A 76 -6.23 -4.15 2.20
C ILE A 76 -7.03 -3.01 2.79
N PHE A 77 -8.19 -2.77 2.22
CA PHE A 77 -9.11 -1.71 2.59
C PHE A 77 -10.39 -2.26 3.20
N THR A 78 -10.97 -1.49 4.09
CA THR A 78 -12.33 -1.68 4.59
C THR A 78 -13.11 -0.38 4.48
N ARG A 79 -14.43 -0.47 4.56
CA ARG A 79 -15.28 0.71 4.64
C ARG A 79 -15.96 0.75 5.99
N THR A 80 -15.80 1.87 6.68
CA THR A 80 -16.41 2.12 7.99
C THR A 80 -17.41 3.28 7.83
N PRO A 81 -18.67 3.14 8.26
CA PRO A 81 -19.70 4.17 8.06
C PRO A 81 -19.35 5.52 8.67
N THR A 82 -18.53 5.53 9.71
CA THR A 82 -18.12 6.73 10.45
C THR A 82 -16.96 7.50 9.80
N ILE A 83 -16.28 6.90 8.85
CA ILE A 83 -15.16 7.54 8.15
C ILE A 83 -15.66 8.07 6.80
N GLN A 84 -15.65 9.39 6.62
CA GLN A 84 -16.05 10.04 5.37
C GLN A 84 -14.95 9.97 4.32
N SER A 85 -13.73 10.23 4.72
CA SER A 85 -12.55 10.12 3.85
C SER A 85 -11.30 9.79 4.67
N VAL A 86 -10.27 9.33 3.96
CA VAL A 86 -8.95 9.07 4.55
C VAL A 86 -7.90 9.68 3.64
N ASP A 87 -7.05 10.50 4.20
CA ASP A 87 -5.87 10.99 3.51
C ASP A 87 -4.71 10.01 3.72
N TYR A 88 -3.96 9.78 2.66
CA TYR A 88 -2.76 8.96 2.66
C TYR A 88 -1.54 9.78 2.31
N LYS A 89 -0.43 9.47 2.98
CA LYS A 89 0.90 9.97 2.69
C LYS A 89 1.86 8.82 2.52
N VAL A 90 2.68 8.85 1.48
CA VAL A 90 3.72 7.86 1.24
C VAL A 90 5.07 8.56 1.30
N VAL A 91 5.86 8.21 2.29
CA VAL A 91 7.21 8.76 2.48
C VAL A 91 8.21 7.71 2.00
N VAL A 92 9.02 8.06 1.01
CA VAL A 92 9.96 7.13 0.37
C VAL A 92 11.39 7.60 0.60
N ALA A 93 12.24 6.70 1.04
CA ALA A 93 13.68 6.88 1.03
C ALA A 93 14.35 5.81 0.17
N GLU A 94 15.25 6.21 -0.71
CA GLU A 94 16.04 5.31 -1.55
C GLU A 94 17.42 5.10 -0.98
N PHE A 95 17.99 3.91 -1.21
CA PHE A 95 19.37 3.57 -0.86
C PHE A 95 19.98 2.65 -1.91
N LEU A 96 21.32 2.59 -1.94
CA LEU A 96 22.05 1.93 -3.03
C LEU A 96 22.01 0.38 -2.98
N GLY A 97 21.55 -0.21 -1.88
CA GLY A 97 21.40 -1.65 -1.71
C GLY A 97 21.80 -2.11 -0.32
N GLU A 98 21.53 -3.39 -0.04
CA GLU A 98 21.74 -3.97 1.30
C GLU A 98 23.22 -4.00 1.74
N GLY A 99 24.15 -3.89 0.80
CA GLY A 99 25.59 -3.84 1.09
C GLY A 99 26.13 -2.46 1.48
N ASP A 100 25.35 -1.39 1.31
CA ASP A 100 25.74 -0.04 1.68
C ASP A 100 25.06 0.39 2.99
N ALA A 101 25.67 0.02 4.11
CA ALA A 101 25.18 0.33 5.44
C ALA A 101 25.02 1.85 5.69
N THR A 102 25.90 2.67 5.10
CA THR A 102 25.85 4.13 5.27
C THR A 102 24.63 4.73 4.58
N SER A 103 24.36 4.31 3.35
CA SER A 103 23.20 4.80 2.61
C SER A 103 21.89 4.33 3.24
N LEU A 104 21.86 3.09 3.77
CA LEU A 104 20.70 2.56 4.49
C LEU A 104 20.42 3.35 5.78
N GLU A 105 21.46 3.63 6.56
CA GLU A 105 21.32 4.39 7.82
C GLU A 105 20.86 5.83 7.56
N HIS A 106 21.37 6.46 6.51
CA HIS A 106 20.90 7.77 6.09
C HIS A 106 19.41 7.75 5.69
N ALA A 107 18.99 6.74 4.90
CA ALA A 107 17.60 6.56 4.53
C ALA A 107 16.67 6.34 5.74
N ARG A 108 17.11 5.54 6.71
CA ARG A 108 16.36 5.31 7.96
C ARG A 108 16.21 6.59 8.77
N SER A 109 17.29 7.35 8.95
CA SER A 109 17.28 8.62 9.68
C SER A 109 16.34 9.64 9.04
N GLN A 110 16.36 9.75 7.72
CA GLN A 110 15.42 10.62 7.00
C GLN A 110 13.96 10.21 7.20
N LEU A 111 13.65 8.90 7.13
CA LEU A 111 12.30 8.39 7.34
C LEU A 111 11.83 8.63 8.77
N GLU A 112 12.69 8.44 9.76
CA GLU A 112 12.36 8.68 11.17
C GLU A 112 12.00 10.15 11.43
N ILE A 113 12.78 11.08 10.92
CA ILE A 113 12.51 12.52 11.04
C ILE A 113 11.15 12.85 10.41
N GLN A 114 10.89 12.38 9.20
CA GLN A 114 9.65 12.65 8.50
C GLN A 114 8.44 11.98 9.16
N ALA A 115 8.56 10.71 9.57
CA ALA A 115 7.50 9.99 10.25
C ALA A 115 7.10 10.66 11.56
N ASN A 116 8.08 11.14 12.35
CA ASN A 116 7.83 11.87 13.59
C ASN A 116 7.11 13.21 13.33
N ALA A 117 7.52 13.96 12.29
CA ALA A 117 6.86 15.20 11.90
C ALA A 117 5.39 14.96 11.49
N TYR A 118 5.12 13.90 10.72
CA TYR A 118 3.75 13.52 10.36
C TYR A 118 2.96 13.07 11.59
N GLY A 119 3.55 12.24 12.47
CA GLY A 119 2.90 11.78 13.70
C GLY A 119 2.44 12.92 14.60
N GLN A 120 3.23 13.98 14.76
CA GLN A 120 2.86 15.19 15.48
C GLN A 120 1.66 15.93 14.89
N ASN A 121 1.39 15.72 13.60
CA ASN A 121 0.24 16.28 12.89
C ASN A 121 -0.95 15.31 12.76
N GLY A 122 -0.98 14.26 13.58
CA GLY A 122 -2.10 13.30 13.67
C GLY A 122 -2.12 12.25 12.57
N TRP A 123 -1.02 12.05 11.86
CA TRP A 123 -0.88 10.93 10.93
C TRP A 123 -0.52 9.64 11.67
N ILE A 124 -1.06 8.53 11.20
CA ILE A 124 -0.87 7.20 11.77
C ILE A 124 -0.07 6.35 10.79
N LEU A 125 1.03 5.75 11.26
CA LEU A 125 1.76 4.79 10.43
C LEU A 125 0.95 3.52 10.26
N LEU A 126 0.62 3.19 9.01
CA LEU A 126 -0.03 1.93 8.65
C LEU A 126 1.00 0.81 8.53
N GLN A 127 2.04 1.03 7.73
CA GLN A 127 3.05 0.00 7.44
C GLN A 127 4.30 0.61 6.82
N ALA A 128 5.44 -0.07 7.03
CA ALA A 128 6.66 0.13 6.28
C ALA A 128 6.82 -1.02 5.26
N LEU A 129 7.08 -0.68 4.02
CA LEU A 129 7.30 -1.62 2.92
C LEU A 129 8.67 -1.38 2.30
N THR A 130 9.30 -2.42 1.81
CA THR A 130 10.60 -2.34 1.15
C THR A 130 10.51 -2.91 -0.26
N GLY A 131 11.42 -2.52 -1.13
CA GLY A 131 11.45 -3.06 -2.49
C GLY A 131 12.61 -2.55 -3.31
N LYS A 132 12.57 -2.92 -4.58
CA LYS A 132 13.53 -2.44 -5.59
C LYS A 132 12.77 -1.77 -6.72
N ARG A 133 13.29 -0.63 -7.16
CA ARG A 133 12.78 0.06 -8.36
C ARG A 133 13.45 -0.44 -9.63
N ALA A 134 12.83 -0.16 -10.75
CA ALA A 134 13.50 -0.23 -12.05
C ALA A 134 14.79 0.63 -11.98
N GLY A 135 15.92 0.04 -12.35
CA GLY A 135 17.25 0.67 -12.19
C GLY A 135 18.04 0.21 -10.95
N GLY A 136 17.50 -0.74 -10.17
CA GLY A 136 18.25 -1.47 -9.13
C GLY A 136 18.36 -0.78 -7.78
N LYS A 137 17.87 0.45 -7.61
CA LYS A 137 17.82 1.12 -6.32
C LYS A 137 16.82 0.44 -5.38
N SER A 138 17.22 0.23 -4.17
CA SER A 138 16.34 -0.23 -3.09
C SER A 138 15.61 0.94 -2.46
N PHE A 139 14.44 0.69 -1.89
CA PHE A 139 13.67 1.71 -1.18
C PHE A 139 13.02 1.18 0.10
N ILE A 140 12.75 2.09 1.00
CA ILE A 140 11.81 1.91 2.11
C ILE A 140 10.70 2.93 1.91
N ALA A 141 9.45 2.50 1.96
CA ALA A 141 8.28 3.35 1.87
C ALA A 141 7.43 3.22 3.15
N LEU A 142 7.14 4.33 3.80
CA LEU A 142 6.19 4.40 4.90
C LEU A 142 4.83 4.81 4.35
N ILE A 143 3.80 4.03 4.61
CA ILE A 143 2.42 4.41 4.33
C ILE A 143 1.81 4.94 5.62
N LEU A 144 1.44 6.21 5.60
CA LEU A 144 0.74 6.87 6.69
C LEU A 144 -0.69 7.19 6.26
N LYS A 145 -1.59 7.24 7.23
CA LYS A 145 -2.99 7.62 7.00
C LYS A 145 -3.48 8.61 8.04
N LYS A 146 -4.46 9.42 7.64
CA LYS A 146 -5.18 10.34 8.52
C LYS A 146 -6.66 10.28 8.19
N PRO A 147 -7.48 9.61 9.01
CA PRO A 147 -8.93 9.60 8.84
C PRO A 147 -9.51 11.01 9.03
N ILE A 148 -10.47 11.36 8.18
CA ILE A 148 -11.25 12.61 8.24
C ILE A 148 -12.69 12.21 8.55
N SER A 149 -13.16 12.65 9.68
CA SER A 149 -14.54 12.42 10.19
C SER A 149 -15.42 13.64 9.92
#